data_dbbe2bb1c35d2487f2c21d23cac1783e
#
_entry.id   dbbe2bb1c35d2487f2c21d23cac1783e
#
_cell.length_a   1.000
_cell.length_b   1.000
_cell.length_c   1.000
_cell.angle_alpha   90.00
_cell.angle_beta   90.00
_cell.angle_gamma   90.00
#
_symmetry.space_group_name_H-M   'P 1'
#
loop_
_entity.id
_entity.type
_entity.pdbx_description
1 polymer ?
#
loop_
_entity_poly.entity_id
_entity_poly.type
_entity_poly.pdbx_seq_one_letter_code
_entity_poly.pdbx_strand_id
1 'polypeptide(L)'
;KTIDFKTISCPGKDKSNEDYILCHKLSHNSIIAILADGMGGLSFGAEAAKIVSESIMTTVLDKIHHHLPADVLRMAFNAADSANTENAEI
;
A
#
# COMPACT_ATOMS: atom_id res chain seq x y z
N LYS A 1 -12.96 -20.10 9.76
CA LYS A 1 -13.46 -18.72 9.88
C LYS A 1 -13.15 -17.91 8.62
N THR A 2 -14.06 -17.05 8.25
CA THR A 2 -13.80 -16.04 7.23
C THR A 2 -13.38 -14.74 7.89
N ILE A 3 -12.62 -13.93 7.17
CA ILE A 3 -12.20 -12.61 7.61
C ILE A 3 -13.02 -11.58 6.84
N ASP A 4 -13.67 -10.68 7.58
CA ASP A 4 -14.33 -9.51 6.99
C ASP A 4 -13.62 -8.24 7.41
N PHE A 5 -13.70 -7.24 6.55
CA PHE A 5 -13.12 -5.95 6.86
C PHE A 5 -13.88 -4.83 6.17
N LYS A 6 -13.76 -3.65 6.75
CA LYS A 6 -14.23 -2.40 6.16
C LYS A 6 -13.16 -1.35 6.36
N THR A 7 -13.15 -0.37 5.48
CA THR A 7 -12.20 0.73 5.59
C THR A 7 -12.94 2.06 5.53
N ILE A 8 -12.39 3.04 6.20
CA ILE A 8 -12.83 4.43 6.11
C ILE A 8 -11.59 5.32 6.11
N SER A 9 -11.62 6.35 5.28
CA SER A 9 -10.55 7.32 5.20
C SER A 9 -11.16 8.70 4.99
N CYS A 10 -10.80 9.64 5.84
CA CYS A 10 -11.35 11.00 5.82
C CYS A 10 -10.23 12.02 5.89
N PRO A 11 -10.33 13.13 5.15
CA PRO A 11 -9.37 14.22 5.28
C PRO A 11 -9.55 14.91 6.65
N GLY A 12 -8.44 15.43 7.17
CA GLY A 12 -8.50 16.31 8.32
C GLY A 12 -9.09 17.65 7.96
N LYS A 13 -9.37 18.47 8.98
CA LYS A 13 -9.90 19.81 8.77
C LYS A 13 -8.89 20.65 7.97
N ASP A 14 -9.38 21.31 6.92
CA ASP A 14 -8.60 22.18 6.05
C ASP A 14 -7.41 21.50 5.36
N LYS A 15 -7.49 20.17 5.20
CA LYS A 15 -6.43 19.39 4.54
C LYS A 15 -7.02 18.46 3.49
N SER A 16 -6.25 18.19 2.44
CA SER A 16 -6.57 17.08 1.55
C SER A 16 -6.17 15.78 2.22
N ASN A 17 -6.89 14.71 1.89
CA ASN A 17 -6.56 13.37 2.41
C ASN A 17 -5.39 12.81 1.64
N GLU A 18 -4.25 12.61 2.32
CA GLU A 18 -3.04 12.09 1.73
C GLU A 18 -2.79 10.62 2.11
N ASP A 19 -3.69 10.03 2.90
CA ASP A 19 -3.60 8.62 3.27
C ASP A 19 -4.19 7.75 2.18
N TYR A 20 -3.64 6.56 2.03
CA TYR A 20 -4.14 5.60 1.07
C TYR A 20 -4.27 4.24 1.73
N ILE A 21 -5.41 3.61 1.57
CA ILE A 21 -5.71 2.32 2.19
C ILE A 21 -6.10 1.33 1.11
N LEU A 22 -5.43 0.17 1.12
CA LEU A 22 -5.78 -0.95 0.26
C LEU A 22 -5.97 -2.20 1.12
N CYS A 23 -7.01 -2.96 0.82
CA CYS A 23 -7.24 -4.24 1.46
C CYS A 23 -7.64 -5.26 0.41
N HIS A 24 -7.14 -6.48 0.54
CA HIS A 24 -7.45 -7.54 -0.40
C HIS A 24 -7.46 -8.88 0.33
N LYS A 25 -8.46 -9.71 0.05
CA LYS A 25 -8.49 -11.08 0.58
C LYS A 25 -7.60 -11.97 -0.26
N LEU A 26 -6.63 -12.60 0.38
CA LEU A 26 -5.77 -13.59 -0.27
C LEU A 26 -6.44 -14.96 -0.31
N SER A 27 -7.23 -15.25 0.72
CA SER A 27 -8.05 -16.47 0.84
C SER A 27 -9.17 -16.19 1.83
N HIS A 28 -10.03 -17.18 2.13
CA HIS A 28 -11.11 -16.95 3.08
C HIS A 28 -10.64 -16.66 4.51
N ASN A 29 -9.40 -17.00 4.84
CA ASN A 29 -8.84 -16.78 6.17
C ASN A 29 -7.56 -15.93 6.16
N SER A 30 -7.26 -15.27 5.06
CA SER A 30 -6.06 -14.43 4.93
C SER A 30 -6.37 -13.15 4.18
N ILE A 31 -5.89 -12.04 4.70
CA ILE A 31 -5.99 -10.75 4.02
C ILE A 31 -4.64 -10.06 4.02
N ILE A 32 -4.48 -9.14 3.09
CA ILE A 32 -3.44 -8.13 3.15
C ILE A 32 -4.11 -6.78 3.30
N ALA A 33 -3.58 -5.96 4.20
CA ALA A 33 -4.02 -4.59 4.39
C ALA A 33 -2.79 -3.69 4.34
N ILE A 34 -2.91 -2.60 3.61
CA ILE A 34 -1.83 -1.63 3.44
C ILE A 34 -2.38 -0.26 3.79
N LEU A 35 -1.69 0.43 4.69
CA LEU A 35 -1.97 1.81 5.02
C LEU A 35 -0.73 2.62 4.69
N ALA A 36 -0.87 3.59 3.81
CA ALA A 36 0.21 4.50 3.46
C ALA A 36 -0.19 5.91 3.86
N ASP A 37 0.67 6.55 4.62
CA ASP A 37 0.47 7.91 5.11
C ASP A 37 1.39 8.83 4.29
N GLY A 38 0.79 9.68 3.46
CA GLY A 38 1.53 10.66 2.69
C GLY A 38 2.03 11.79 3.60
N MET A 39 3.13 12.42 3.20
CA MET A 39 3.68 13.53 3.97
C MET A 39 2.76 14.75 3.88
N GLY A 40 2.25 15.16 5.03
CA GLY A 40 1.31 16.27 5.12
C GLY A 40 1.85 17.56 4.56
N GLY A 41 1.03 18.24 3.79
CA GLY A 41 1.34 19.55 3.25
C GLY A 41 2.15 19.56 1.97
N LEU A 42 2.60 18.40 1.48
CA LEU A 42 3.34 18.32 0.23
C LEU A 42 2.40 17.94 -0.92
N SER A 43 2.64 18.53 -2.10
CA SER A 43 1.80 18.35 -3.28
C SER A 43 1.72 16.89 -3.75
N PHE A 44 2.74 16.11 -3.47
CA PHE A 44 2.86 14.75 -3.97
C PHE A 44 2.63 13.68 -2.91
N GLY A 45 2.20 14.07 -1.70
CA GLY A 45 2.01 13.12 -0.61
C GLY A 45 0.96 12.04 -0.92
N ALA A 46 -0.20 12.46 -1.42
CA ALA A 46 -1.27 11.52 -1.76
C ALA A 46 -0.86 10.59 -2.90
N GLU A 47 -0.18 11.10 -3.91
CA GLU A 47 0.26 10.30 -5.03
C GLU A 47 1.36 9.31 -4.63
N ALA A 48 2.30 9.74 -3.80
CA ALA A 48 3.33 8.86 -3.26
C ALA A 48 2.71 7.71 -2.46
N ALA A 49 1.74 8.00 -1.61
CA ALA A 49 1.04 6.99 -0.83
C ALA A 49 0.35 5.97 -1.73
N LYS A 50 -0.29 6.42 -2.79
CA LYS A 50 -0.95 5.56 -3.77
C LYS A 50 0.04 4.66 -4.50
N ILE A 51 1.14 5.24 -5.01
CA ILE A 51 2.16 4.50 -5.76
C ILE A 51 2.78 3.41 -4.89
N VAL A 52 3.17 3.74 -3.66
CA VAL A 52 3.76 2.80 -2.73
C VAL A 52 2.78 1.66 -2.43
N SER A 53 1.54 2.00 -2.11
CA SER A 53 0.52 1.02 -1.76
C SER A 53 0.21 0.07 -2.90
N GLU A 54 0.05 0.59 -4.10
CA GLU A 54 -0.24 -0.22 -5.28
C GLU A 54 0.95 -1.11 -5.64
N SER A 55 2.18 -0.61 -5.53
CA SER A 55 3.38 -1.40 -5.78
C SER A 55 3.51 -2.57 -4.80
N ILE A 56 3.26 -2.33 -3.52
CA ILE A 56 3.29 -3.37 -2.50
C ILE A 56 2.22 -4.42 -2.80
N MET A 57 0.99 -3.99 -3.07
CA MET A 57 -0.11 -4.92 -3.35
C MET A 57 0.19 -5.78 -4.57
N THR A 58 0.65 -5.18 -5.65
CA THR A 58 0.99 -5.91 -6.88
C THR A 58 2.06 -6.97 -6.62
N THR A 59 3.12 -6.61 -5.89
CA THR A 59 4.20 -7.54 -5.58
C THR A 59 3.72 -8.68 -4.70
N VAL A 60 2.93 -8.37 -3.66
CA VAL A 60 2.41 -9.41 -2.78
C VAL A 60 1.52 -10.39 -3.53
N LEU A 61 0.59 -9.89 -4.35
CA LEU A 61 -0.31 -10.75 -5.10
C LEU A 61 0.45 -11.65 -6.09
N ASP A 62 1.55 -11.14 -6.64
CA ASP A 62 2.37 -11.91 -7.58
C ASP A 62 3.23 -12.98 -6.89
N LYS A 63 3.71 -12.72 -5.66
CA LYS A 63 4.74 -13.54 -5.02
C LYS A 63 4.26 -14.43 -3.89
N ILE A 64 3.08 -14.16 -3.31
CA ILE A 64 2.68 -14.77 -2.03
C ILE A 64 2.53 -16.29 -2.09
N HIS A 65 2.26 -16.86 -3.25
CA HIS A 65 2.05 -18.31 -3.39
C HIS A 65 3.35 -19.09 -3.62
N HIS A 66 4.46 -18.42 -3.83
CA HIS A 66 5.74 -19.03 -4.19
C HIS A 66 6.89 -18.72 -3.25
N HIS A 67 6.66 -17.86 -2.25
CA HIS A 67 7.68 -17.41 -1.33
C HIS A 67 7.13 -17.32 0.08
N LEU A 68 8.01 -17.31 1.09
CA LEU A 68 7.62 -17.11 2.47
C LEU A 68 7.12 -15.67 2.66
N PRO A 69 6.13 -15.45 3.54
CA PRO A 69 5.57 -14.11 3.76
C PRO A 69 6.61 -13.03 4.07
N ALA A 70 7.61 -13.34 4.88
CA ALA A 70 8.67 -12.39 5.21
C ALA A 70 9.47 -11.98 3.98
N ASP A 71 9.76 -12.92 3.10
CA ASP A 71 10.47 -12.64 1.85
C ASP A 71 9.61 -11.82 0.89
N VAL A 72 8.32 -12.13 0.82
CA VAL A 72 7.38 -11.39 -0.01
C VAL A 72 7.31 -9.92 0.42
N LEU A 73 7.22 -9.68 1.74
CA LEU A 73 7.18 -8.32 2.26
C LEU A 73 8.46 -7.56 1.93
N ARG A 74 9.62 -8.20 2.07
CA ARG A 74 10.89 -7.55 1.71
C ARG A 74 10.94 -7.19 0.24
N MET A 75 10.53 -8.09 -0.65
CA MET A 75 10.45 -7.83 -2.09
C MET A 75 9.50 -6.68 -2.39
N ALA A 76 8.35 -6.65 -1.70
CA ALA A 76 7.33 -5.63 -1.89
C ALA A 76 7.84 -4.24 -1.49
N PHE A 77 8.52 -4.13 -0.35
CA PHE A 77 9.08 -2.85 0.09
C PHE A 77 10.19 -2.38 -0.84
N ASN A 78 11.04 -3.29 -1.33
CA ASN A 78 12.08 -2.93 -2.30
C ASN A 78 11.48 -2.43 -3.61
N ALA A 79 10.43 -3.09 -4.10
CA ALA A 79 9.74 -2.67 -5.32
C ALA A 79 9.08 -1.30 -5.14
N ALA A 80 8.46 -1.06 -3.99
CA ALA A 80 7.81 0.21 -3.69
C ALA A 80 8.82 1.36 -3.62
N ASP A 81 9.97 1.11 -3.01
CA ASP A 81 11.04 2.10 -2.93
C ASP A 81 11.54 2.50 -4.32
N SER A 82 11.77 1.53 -5.19
CA SER A 82 12.19 1.78 -6.57
C SER A 82 11.13 2.55 -7.36
N ALA A 83 9.86 2.17 -7.24
CA ALA A 83 8.77 2.84 -7.94
C ALA A 83 8.62 4.29 -7.49
N ASN A 84 8.74 4.55 -6.20
CA ASN A 84 8.64 5.89 -5.66
C ASN A 84 9.81 6.77 -6.10
N THR A 85 11.01 6.21 -6.13
CA THR A 85 12.21 6.92 -6.58
C THR A 85 12.10 7.30 -8.06
N GLU A 86 11.64 6.38 -8.90
CA GLU A 86 11.45 6.65 -10.33
C GLU A 86 10.46 7.79 -10.56
N ASN A 87 9.36 7.82 -9.80
CA ASN A 87 8.38 8.88 -9.92
C ASN A 87 8.89 10.23 -9.41
N ALA A 88 9.75 10.23 -8.39
CA ALA A 88 10.33 11.44 -7.85
C ALA A 88 11.31 12.12 -8.82
N GLU A 89 11.90 11.36 -9.73
CA GLU A 89 12.86 11.86 -10.72
C GLU A 89 12.19 12.50 -11.94
N ILE A 90 10.90 12.30 -12.09
CA ILE A 90 10.13 12.90 -13.17
C ILE A 90 9.73 14.32 -12.80
#